data_a280cc7ee64b47e319bfdc6c66cd3fe8
#
_entry.id   a280cc7ee64b47e319bfdc6c66cd3fe8
#
_cell.length_a   1.000
_cell.length_b   1.000
_cell.length_c   1.000
_cell.angle_alpha   90.00
_cell.angle_beta   90.00
_cell.angle_gamma   90.00
#
_symmetry.space_group_name_H-M   'P 1'
#
loop_
_entity.id
_entity.type
_entity.pdbx_description
1 polymer ?
#
loop_
_entity_poly.entity_id
_entity_poly.type
_entity_poly.pdbx_seq_one_letter_code
_entity_poly.pdbx_strand_id
1 'polypeptide(L)'
;MISGKMQATDELDLHERLKQEKKYLIQAKAQADKNNTKRLKSNAISDFAKNIGELLGAGVTLVKALRIISEDESIKPKEREVYVGLSKQVRSGVPLSEAMLASGDAFPPLFINMIKSAESSGSMDKIALQMSVHYEKEYRLNQKVKSSMTYPKILCVLIVVVVAIIMGYVIPQFKDLFSQMDTLPTSTTILLGISNFVKNKW
;
A
#
# COMPACT_ATOMS: atom_id res chain seq x y z
N MET A 1 -12.77 0.91 -36.09
CA MET A 1 -12.55 1.59 -34.80
C MET A 1 -11.13 1.27 -34.37
N ILE A 2 -10.26 2.27 -34.21
CA ILE A 2 -8.88 2.07 -33.78
C ILE A 2 -8.80 2.61 -32.36
N SER A 3 -8.37 1.80 -31.41
CA SER A 3 -8.13 2.21 -30.03
C SER A 3 -6.65 2.57 -29.88
N GLY A 4 -6.34 3.73 -29.31
CA GLY A 4 -4.98 4.21 -29.08
C GLY A 4 -4.89 5.00 -27.76
N LYS A 5 -3.66 5.18 -27.25
CA LYS A 5 -3.36 6.03 -26.10
C LYS A 5 -2.58 7.25 -26.60
N MET A 6 -3.02 8.44 -26.22
CA MET A 6 -2.35 9.69 -26.58
C MET A 6 -2.25 10.56 -25.32
N GLN A 7 -1.11 11.20 -25.11
CA GLN A 7 -0.94 12.17 -24.02
C GLN A 7 -1.43 13.54 -24.50
N ALA A 8 -2.38 14.10 -23.77
CA ALA A 8 -2.88 15.45 -24.02
C ALA A 8 -3.11 16.14 -22.67
N THR A 9 -2.90 17.43 -22.62
CA THR A 9 -3.05 18.22 -21.40
C THR A 9 -4.52 18.52 -21.11
N ASP A 10 -5.33 18.60 -22.15
CA ASP A 10 -6.76 18.88 -22.07
C ASP A 10 -7.49 18.23 -23.27
N GLU A 11 -8.82 18.11 -23.16
CA GLU A 11 -9.67 17.53 -24.22
C GLU A 11 -9.58 18.30 -25.53
N LEU A 12 -9.38 19.62 -25.47
CA LEU A 12 -9.14 20.49 -26.62
C LEU A 12 -7.81 20.19 -27.31
N ASP A 13 -6.71 20.03 -26.58
CA ASP A 13 -5.40 19.64 -27.11
C ASP A 13 -5.46 18.25 -27.76
N LEU A 14 -6.21 17.33 -27.19
CA LEU A 14 -6.44 16.01 -27.78
C LEU A 14 -7.18 16.12 -29.13
N HIS A 15 -8.18 16.97 -29.18
CA HIS A 15 -8.96 17.20 -30.44
C HIS A 15 -8.11 17.80 -31.53
N GLU A 16 -7.25 18.78 -31.24
CA GLU A 16 -6.36 19.41 -32.19
C GLU A 16 -5.32 18.44 -32.76
N ARG A 17 -4.70 17.66 -31.90
CA ARG A 17 -3.70 16.63 -32.28
C ARG A 17 -4.32 15.54 -33.16
N LEU A 18 -5.51 15.07 -32.83
CA LEU A 18 -6.21 14.06 -33.62
C LEU A 18 -6.66 14.62 -34.99
N LYS A 19 -7.02 15.92 -35.07
CA LYS A 19 -7.37 16.59 -36.31
C LYS A 19 -6.16 16.69 -37.24
N GLN A 20 -4.96 16.91 -36.71
CA GLN A 20 -3.71 16.90 -37.51
C GLN A 20 -3.42 15.50 -38.08
N GLU A 21 -3.79 14.43 -37.36
CA GLU A 21 -3.65 13.04 -37.83
C GLU A 21 -4.85 12.56 -38.70
N LYS A 22 -5.76 13.45 -39.07
CA LYS A 22 -7.00 13.15 -39.84
C LYS A 22 -7.86 12.05 -39.17
N LYS A 23 -7.88 12.02 -37.84
CA LYS A 23 -8.68 11.08 -37.02
C LYS A 23 -9.74 11.86 -36.26
N TYR A 24 -10.92 11.25 -36.07
CA TYR A 24 -12.01 11.84 -35.29
C TYR A 24 -12.14 11.11 -33.95
N LEU A 25 -12.29 11.90 -32.90
CA LEU A 25 -12.52 11.37 -31.54
C LEU A 25 -13.96 10.89 -31.43
N ILE A 26 -14.16 9.59 -31.20
CA ILE A 26 -15.49 9.00 -30.98
C ILE A 26 -15.78 8.94 -29.48
N GLN A 27 -14.77 8.61 -28.67
CA GLN A 27 -14.89 8.56 -27.23
C GLN A 27 -13.50 8.75 -26.60
N ALA A 28 -13.35 9.74 -25.73
CA ALA A 28 -12.18 9.87 -24.88
C ALA A 28 -12.51 9.36 -23.47
N LYS A 29 -11.65 8.54 -22.93
CA LYS A 29 -11.65 8.20 -21.50
C LYS A 29 -10.37 8.74 -20.93
N ALA A 30 -10.47 9.81 -20.12
CA ALA A 30 -9.33 10.30 -19.37
C ALA A 30 -8.81 9.15 -18.49
N GLN A 31 -7.71 8.58 -18.89
CA GLN A 31 -6.96 7.69 -18.06
C GLN A 31 -5.98 8.61 -17.32
N ALA A 32 -6.36 9.05 -16.09
CA ALA A 32 -5.39 9.64 -15.21
C ALA A 32 -4.16 8.74 -15.26
N ASP A 33 -3.02 9.32 -15.63
CA ASP A 33 -1.75 8.61 -15.52
C ASP A 33 -1.63 8.24 -14.06
N LYS A 34 -2.05 7.01 -13.74
CA LYS A 34 -1.74 6.41 -12.45
C LYS A 34 -0.24 6.25 -12.48
N ASN A 35 0.46 7.32 -12.13
CA ASN A 35 1.74 7.18 -11.50
C ASN A 35 1.49 6.17 -10.37
N ASN A 36 1.82 4.94 -10.63
CA ASN A 36 1.61 3.81 -9.72
C ASN A 36 2.65 3.93 -8.59
N THR A 37 2.70 5.11 -8.00
CA THR A 37 3.48 5.41 -6.83
C THR A 37 2.81 4.66 -5.69
N LYS A 38 3.43 3.53 -5.33
CA LYS A 38 2.98 2.75 -4.17
C LYS A 38 2.88 3.68 -2.97
N ARG A 39 1.76 3.61 -2.29
CA ARG A 39 1.52 4.30 -1.02
C ARG A 39 2.75 4.22 -0.11
N LEU A 40 3.19 5.36 0.38
CA LEU A 40 4.27 5.46 1.35
C LEU A 40 3.87 4.74 2.64
N LYS A 41 4.85 4.15 3.30
CA LYS A 41 4.61 3.51 4.61
C LYS A 41 4.38 4.59 5.67
N SER A 42 3.59 4.27 6.70
CA SER A 42 3.28 5.21 7.79
C SER A 42 4.54 5.77 8.47
N ASN A 43 5.64 5.00 8.57
CA ASN A 43 6.90 5.54 9.08
C ASN A 43 7.52 6.59 8.15
N ALA A 44 7.51 6.38 6.82
CA ALA A 44 8.04 7.35 5.87
C ALA A 44 7.22 8.65 5.87
N ILE A 45 5.90 8.54 6.02
CA ILE A 45 5.00 9.71 6.16
C ILE A 45 5.28 10.44 7.47
N SER A 46 5.48 9.70 8.56
CA SER A 46 5.84 10.27 9.87
C SER A 46 7.15 11.03 9.80
N ASP A 47 8.21 10.42 9.23
CA ASP A 47 9.54 11.03 9.11
C ASP A 47 9.49 12.27 8.20
N PHE A 48 8.79 12.19 7.07
CA PHE A 48 8.57 13.32 6.18
C PHE A 48 7.86 14.48 6.89
N ALA A 49 6.75 14.19 7.59
CA ALA A 49 5.98 15.19 8.32
C ALA A 49 6.79 15.83 9.46
N LYS A 50 7.58 15.02 10.17
CA LYS A 50 8.48 15.49 11.24
C LYS A 50 9.51 16.47 10.69
N ASN A 51 10.24 16.07 9.64
CA ASN A 51 11.27 16.89 9.04
C ASN A 51 10.71 18.22 8.50
N ILE A 52 9.54 18.17 7.83
CA ILE A 52 8.86 19.40 7.38
C ILE A 52 8.51 20.29 8.57
N GLY A 53 7.88 19.74 9.61
CA GLY A 53 7.45 20.51 10.79
C GLY A 53 8.62 21.14 11.55
N GLU A 54 9.70 20.40 11.76
CA GLU A 54 10.90 20.89 12.44
C GLU A 54 11.61 21.98 11.63
N LEU A 55 11.77 21.79 10.32
CA LEU A 55 12.41 22.79 9.45
C LEU A 55 11.59 24.08 9.35
N LEU A 56 10.26 23.97 9.19
CA LEU A 56 9.38 25.14 9.16
C LEU A 56 9.34 25.84 10.52
N GLY A 57 9.29 25.10 11.63
CA GLY A 57 9.37 25.64 12.98
C GLY A 57 10.68 26.36 13.28
N ALA A 58 11.77 25.95 12.62
CA ALA A 58 13.06 26.63 12.65
C ALA A 58 13.15 27.85 11.69
N GLY A 59 12.04 28.23 11.02
CA GLY A 59 12.00 29.36 10.09
C GLY A 59 12.52 29.07 8.68
N VAL A 60 12.78 27.80 8.35
CA VAL A 60 13.18 27.41 6.99
C VAL A 60 11.94 27.46 6.07
N THR A 61 12.09 28.04 4.88
CA THR A 61 10.98 28.09 3.91
C THR A 61 10.62 26.68 3.41
N LEU A 62 9.34 26.45 3.08
CA LEU A 62 8.84 25.15 2.60
C LEU A 62 9.65 24.62 1.39
N VAL A 63 9.95 25.49 0.42
CA VAL A 63 10.76 25.13 -0.76
C VAL A 63 12.13 24.60 -0.36
N LYS A 64 12.79 25.26 0.60
CA LYS A 64 14.12 24.86 1.08
C LYS A 64 14.04 23.57 1.92
N ALA A 65 13.00 23.43 2.76
CA ALA A 65 12.75 22.23 3.54
C ALA A 65 12.56 20.99 2.64
N LEU A 66 11.70 21.10 1.62
CA LEU A 66 11.49 20.01 0.66
C LEU A 66 12.75 19.65 -0.13
N ARG A 67 13.59 20.65 -0.45
CA ARG A 67 14.86 20.38 -1.11
C ARG A 67 15.79 19.58 -0.20
N ILE A 68 15.97 20.01 1.04
CA ILE A 68 16.80 19.30 2.03
C ILE A 68 16.36 17.84 2.17
N ILE A 69 15.04 17.61 2.32
CA ILE A 69 14.49 16.26 2.46
C ILE A 69 14.72 15.43 1.18
N SER A 70 14.55 16.04 0.00
CA SER A 70 14.72 15.32 -1.27
C SER A 70 16.18 14.95 -1.58
N GLU A 71 17.15 15.69 -1.03
CA GLU A 71 18.59 15.48 -1.18
C GLU A 71 19.18 14.52 -0.13
N ASP A 72 18.41 14.14 0.89
CA ASP A 72 18.87 13.25 1.97
C ASP A 72 19.14 11.83 1.44
N GLU A 73 20.37 11.37 1.55
CA GLU A 73 20.82 10.06 1.08
C GLU A 73 20.29 8.89 1.92
N SER A 74 19.86 9.14 3.15
CA SER A 74 19.29 8.12 4.05
C SER A 74 17.90 7.66 3.60
N ILE A 75 17.22 8.45 2.76
CA ILE A 75 15.87 8.17 2.27
C ILE A 75 15.90 7.14 1.15
N LYS A 76 14.98 6.18 1.21
CA LYS A 76 14.88 5.13 0.19
C LYS A 76 14.60 5.70 -1.20
N PRO A 77 15.17 5.12 -2.26
CA PRO A 77 15.06 5.66 -3.62
C PRO A 77 13.62 5.95 -4.07
N LYS A 78 12.66 5.08 -3.71
CA LYS A 78 11.24 5.27 -4.06
C LYS A 78 10.56 6.42 -3.31
N GLU A 79 10.93 6.66 -2.07
CA GLU A 79 10.44 7.76 -1.25
C GLU A 79 11.05 9.07 -1.76
N ARG A 80 12.35 9.05 -2.07
CA ARG A 80 13.09 10.18 -2.64
C ARG A 80 12.49 10.66 -3.97
N GLU A 81 12.11 9.74 -4.85
CA GLU A 81 11.48 10.09 -6.13
C GLU A 81 10.20 10.92 -5.92
N VAL A 82 9.36 10.53 -4.96
CA VAL A 82 8.16 11.28 -4.59
C VAL A 82 8.53 12.66 -4.04
N TYR A 83 9.50 12.75 -3.13
CA TYR A 83 9.91 14.03 -2.52
C TYR A 83 10.56 14.99 -3.51
N VAL A 84 11.33 14.47 -4.46
CA VAL A 84 11.88 15.27 -5.58
C VAL A 84 10.74 15.81 -6.46
N GLY A 85 9.71 14.99 -6.72
CA GLY A 85 8.51 15.43 -7.45
C GLY A 85 7.79 16.58 -6.74
N LEU A 86 7.56 16.44 -5.42
CA LEU A 86 6.97 17.50 -4.58
C LEU A 86 7.82 18.78 -4.60
N SER A 87 9.14 18.66 -4.40
CA SER A 87 10.06 19.79 -4.39
C SER A 87 10.02 20.58 -5.70
N LYS A 88 9.93 19.90 -6.84
CA LYS A 88 9.81 20.54 -8.16
C LYS A 88 8.51 21.32 -8.31
N GLN A 89 7.37 20.73 -7.94
CA GLN A 89 6.05 21.35 -8.07
C GLN A 89 5.90 22.55 -7.13
N VAL A 90 6.28 22.40 -5.84
CA VAL A 90 6.20 23.51 -4.88
C VAL A 90 7.14 24.64 -5.26
N ARG A 91 8.30 24.36 -5.85
CA ARG A 91 9.21 25.38 -6.39
C ARG A 91 8.61 26.14 -7.58
N SER A 92 7.73 25.53 -8.35
CA SER A 92 6.97 26.20 -9.42
C SER A 92 5.73 26.95 -8.92
N GLY A 93 5.49 27.00 -7.61
CA GLY A 93 4.39 27.75 -7.00
C GLY A 93 3.13 26.92 -6.73
N VAL A 94 3.16 25.61 -6.99
CA VAL A 94 2.02 24.72 -6.70
C VAL A 94 1.94 24.50 -5.17
N PRO A 95 0.74 24.61 -4.55
CA PRO A 95 0.56 24.27 -3.14
C PRO A 95 1.01 22.84 -2.84
N LEU A 96 1.57 22.61 -1.64
CA LEU A 96 2.07 21.28 -1.25
C LEU A 96 0.95 20.24 -1.26
N SER A 97 -0.25 20.59 -0.81
CA SER A 97 -1.42 19.71 -0.82
C SER A 97 -1.82 19.27 -2.23
N GLU A 98 -1.74 20.16 -3.22
CA GLU A 98 -2.01 19.86 -4.63
C GLU A 98 -0.89 19.00 -5.23
N ALA A 99 0.37 19.31 -4.93
CA ALA A 99 1.51 18.50 -5.34
C ALA A 99 1.43 17.07 -4.78
N MET A 100 0.99 16.92 -3.52
CA MET A 100 0.74 15.61 -2.91
C MET A 100 -0.39 14.86 -3.61
N LEU A 101 -1.48 15.54 -3.94
CA LEU A 101 -2.60 14.95 -4.67
C LEU A 101 -2.17 14.47 -6.06
N ALA A 102 -1.34 15.25 -6.75
CA ALA A 102 -0.77 14.89 -8.05
C ALA A 102 0.21 13.71 -8.00
N SER A 103 0.76 13.40 -6.81
CA SER A 103 1.62 12.21 -6.60
C SER A 103 0.83 10.88 -6.59
N GLY A 104 -0.47 10.89 -6.83
CA GLY A 104 -1.34 9.71 -6.83
C GLY A 104 -1.57 9.18 -5.42
N ASP A 105 -1.45 7.85 -5.27
CA ASP A 105 -1.74 7.18 -3.98
C ASP A 105 -0.56 7.25 -2.96
N ALA A 106 0.46 8.08 -3.21
CA ALA A 106 1.64 8.14 -2.34
C ALA A 106 1.29 8.56 -0.90
N PHE A 107 0.39 9.52 -0.72
CA PHE A 107 -0.04 10.02 0.58
C PHE A 107 -1.50 9.66 0.89
N PRO A 108 -1.82 9.36 2.17
CA PRO A 108 -3.21 9.13 2.57
C PRO A 108 -4.06 10.41 2.44
N PRO A 109 -5.36 10.28 2.08
CA PRO A 109 -6.25 11.44 1.95
C PRO A 109 -6.33 12.31 3.22
N LEU A 110 -6.29 11.69 4.40
CA LEU A 110 -6.26 12.40 5.68
C LEU A 110 -5.06 13.35 5.74
N PHE A 111 -3.86 12.85 5.38
CA PHE A 111 -2.64 13.66 5.42
C PHE A 111 -2.73 14.86 4.47
N ILE A 112 -3.18 14.63 3.24
CA ILE A 112 -3.35 15.68 2.22
C ILE A 112 -4.32 16.76 2.71
N ASN A 113 -5.48 16.37 3.27
CA ASN A 113 -6.47 17.31 3.76
C ASN A 113 -5.98 18.13 4.95
N MET A 114 -5.21 17.51 5.85
CA MET A 114 -4.60 18.22 6.98
C MET A 114 -3.54 19.24 6.53
N ILE A 115 -2.72 18.86 5.55
CA ILE A 115 -1.74 19.79 4.94
C ILE A 115 -2.46 20.94 4.23
N LYS A 116 -3.53 20.67 3.49
CA LYS A 116 -4.35 21.70 2.83
C LYS A 116 -4.93 22.71 3.84
N SER A 117 -5.44 22.21 4.96
CA SER A 117 -5.91 23.09 6.04
C SER A 117 -4.78 23.90 6.66
N ALA A 118 -3.60 23.30 6.83
CA ALA A 118 -2.42 23.95 7.37
C ALA A 118 -1.86 25.04 6.45
N GLU A 119 -1.92 24.84 5.12
CA GLU A 119 -1.56 25.86 4.12
C GLU A 119 -2.45 27.10 4.22
N SER A 120 -3.76 26.89 4.32
CA SER A 120 -4.72 28.01 4.41
C SER A 120 -4.63 28.76 5.74
N SER A 121 -4.27 28.09 6.84
CA SER A 121 -4.17 28.71 8.17
C SER A 121 -2.76 29.22 8.52
N GLY A 122 -1.74 28.93 7.68
CA GLY A 122 -0.36 29.27 7.97
C GLY A 122 0.27 28.49 9.12
N SER A 123 -0.35 27.38 9.56
CA SER A 123 0.09 26.58 10.71
C SER A 123 0.75 25.26 10.31
N MET A 124 1.47 25.27 9.18
CA MET A 124 2.06 24.07 8.57
C MET A 124 3.04 23.35 9.51
N ASP A 125 3.85 24.11 10.26
CA ASP A 125 4.80 23.60 11.24
C ASP A 125 4.13 22.74 12.30
N LYS A 126 3.05 23.25 12.91
CA LYS A 126 2.31 22.57 13.98
C LYS A 126 1.55 21.35 13.47
N ILE A 127 0.83 21.50 12.35
CA ILE A 127 0.04 20.41 11.78
C ILE A 127 0.94 19.29 11.27
N ALA A 128 2.08 19.62 10.64
CA ALA A 128 3.05 18.61 10.21
C ALA A 128 3.59 17.80 11.40
N LEU A 129 3.94 18.43 12.51
CA LEU A 129 4.37 17.75 13.73
C LEU A 129 3.26 16.87 14.34
N GLN A 130 2.01 17.35 14.36
CA GLN A 130 0.89 16.54 14.82
C GLN A 130 0.68 15.30 13.94
N MET A 131 0.78 15.44 12.63
CA MET A 131 0.68 14.34 11.69
C MET A 131 1.84 13.36 11.83
N SER A 132 3.05 13.83 12.12
CA SER A 132 4.19 12.94 12.37
C SER A 132 3.91 12.02 13.57
N VAL A 133 3.45 12.56 14.67
CA VAL A 133 3.07 11.79 15.87
C VAL A 133 1.92 10.81 15.58
N HIS A 134 0.93 11.23 14.78
CA HIS A 134 -0.18 10.36 14.39
C HIS A 134 0.29 9.13 13.60
N TYR A 135 1.09 9.35 12.54
CA TYR A 135 1.59 8.26 11.70
C TYR A 135 2.66 7.41 12.38
N GLU A 136 3.41 7.97 13.32
CA GLU A 136 4.32 7.20 14.16
C GLU A 136 3.55 6.22 15.06
N LYS A 137 2.47 6.68 15.71
CA LYS A 137 1.59 5.81 16.50
C LYS A 137 0.95 4.71 15.64
N GLU A 138 0.45 5.07 14.46
CA GLU A 138 -0.11 4.10 13.51
C GLU A 138 0.93 3.03 13.12
N TYR A 139 2.15 3.45 12.82
CA TYR A 139 3.24 2.53 12.51
C TYR A 139 3.56 1.60 13.67
N ARG A 140 3.71 2.13 14.89
CA ARG A 140 3.98 1.35 16.10
C ARG A 140 2.85 0.35 16.40
N LEU A 141 1.60 0.75 16.26
CA LEU A 141 0.45 -0.13 16.41
C LEU A 141 0.46 -1.27 15.39
N ASN A 142 0.70 -0.96 14.12
CA ASN A 142 0.81 -1.96 13.06
C ASN A 142 1.96 -2.95 13.30
N GLN A 143 3.09 -2.48 13.82
CA GLN A 143 4.22 -3.32 14.23
C GLN A 143 3.83 -4.25 15.37
N LYS A 144 3.16 -3.72 16.40
CA LYS A 144 2.72 -4.49 17.57
C LYS A 144 1.73 -5.59 17.17
N VAL A 145 0.75 -5.26 16.31
CA VAL A 145 -0.20 -6.25 15.78
C VAL A 145 0.52 -7.35 14.99
N LYS A 146 1.45 -6.98 14.10
CA LYS A 146 2.24 -7.97 13.35
C LYS A 146 3.05 -8.89 14.25
N SER A 147 3.68 -8.35 15.27
CA SER A 147 4.45 -9.14 16.25
C SER A 147 3.55 -10.09 17.04
N SER A 148 2.38 -9.61 17.49
CA SER A 148 1.43 -10.43 18.24
C SER A 148 0.83 -11.56 17.41
N MET A 149 0.72 -11.41 16.09
CA MET A 149 0.22 -12.43 15.16
C MET A 149 1.24 -13.54 14.86
N THR A 150 2.47 -13.43 15.35
CA THR A 150 3.51 -14.46 15.11
C THR A 150 3.20 -15.75 15.84
N TYR A 151 2.81 -15.66 17.11
CA TYR A 151 2.46 -16.82 17.92
C TYR A 151 1.27 -17.64 17.37
N PRO A 152 0.11 -17.01 17.06
CA PRO A 152 -1.00 -17.73 16.43
C PRO A 152 -0.63 -18.42 15.11
N LYS A 153 0.21 -17.78 14.30
CA LYS A 153 0.67 -18.39 13.02
C LYS A 153 1.48 -19.64 13.24
N ILE A 154 2.43 -19.61 14.19
CA ILE A 154 3.26 -20.79 14.53
C ILE A 154 2.36 -21.91 15.07
N LEU A 155 1.40 -21.58 15.94
CA LEU A 155 0.46 -22.56 16.49
C LEU A 155 -0.41 -23.19 15.39
N CYS A 156 -0.96 -22.40 14.48
CA CYS A 156 -1.72 -22.92 13.34
C CYS A 156 -0.90 -23.86 12.47
N VAL A 157 0.35 -23.52 12.16
CA VAL A 157 1.24 -24.39 11.38
C VAL A 157 1.50 -25.69 12.11
N LEU A 158 1.76 -25.61 13.42
CA LEU A 158 1.98 -26.82 14.24
C LEU A 158 0.76 -27.75 14.24
N ILE A 159 -0.45 -27.20 14.42
CA ILE A 159 -1.69 -27.99 14.37
C ILE A 159 -1.85 -28.67 13.03
N VAL A 160 -1.63 -27.94 11.92
CA VAL A 160 -1.73 -28.53 10.57
C VAL A 160 -0.74 -29.67 10.39
N VAL A 161 0.50 -29.53 10.86
CA VAL A 161 1.53 -30.57 10.79
C VAL A 161 1.10 -31.80 11.61
N VAL A 162 0.64 -31.60 12.83
CA VAL A 162 0.18 -32.72 13.68
C VAL A 162 -1.00 -33.47 13.04
N VAL A 163 -1.99 -32.74 12.53
CA VAL A 163 -3.14 -33.34 11.84
C VAL A 163 -2.68 -34.12 10.59
N ALA A 164 -1.75 -33.57 9.81
CA ALA A 164 -1.20 -34.26 8.64
C ALA A 164 -0.47 -35.56 9.00
N ILE A 165 0.29 -35.56 10.11
CA ILE A 165 0.96 -36.76 10.61
C ILE A 165 -0.07 -37.82 11.05
N ILE A 166 -1.08 -37.42 11.80
CA ILE A 166 -2.14 -38.32 12.26
C ILE A 166 -2.88 -38.93 11.06
N MET A 167 -3.28 -38.10 10.09
CA MET A 167 -3.99 -38.56 8.89
C MET A 167 -3.11 -39.41 7.96
N GLY A 168 -1.84 -39.06 7.79
CA GLY A 168 -0.95 -39.76 6.86
C GLY A 168 -0.30 -41.00 7.42
N TYR A 169 -0.07 -41.05 8.73
CA TYR A 169 0.69 -42.13 9.37
C TYR A 169 -0.14 -42.98 10.35
N VAL A 170 -0.89 -42.35 11.26
CA VAL A 170 -1.60 -43.07 12.31
C VAL A 170 -2.86 -43.75 11.79
N ILE A 171 -3.71 -43.02 11.04
CA ILE A 171 -4.97 -43.59 10.50
C ILE A 171 -4.77 -44.82 9.60
N PRO A 172 -3.75 -44.86 8.68
CA PRO A 172 -3.51 -46.05 7.88
C PRO A 172 -3.19 -47.30 8.69
N GLN A 173 -2.52 -47.18 9.84
CA GLN A 173 -2.19 -48.34 10.68
C GLN A 173 -3.41 -48.99 11.33
N PHE A 174 -4.48 -48.25 11.47
CA PHE A 174 -5.76 -48.78 12.00
C PHE A 174 -6.68 -49.36 10.94
N LYS A 175 -6.32 -49.22 9.62
CA LYS A 175 -7.15 -49.78 8.54
C LYS A 175 -7.34 -51.27 8.67
N ASP A 176 -6.32 -52.03 9.06
CA ASP A 176 -6.38 -53.49 9.18
C ASP A 176 -7.21 -53.92 10.40
N LEU A 177 -7.31 -53.10 11.43
CA LEU A 177 -8.19 -53.31 12.59
C LEU A 177 -9.64 -53.01 12.23
N PHE A 178 -9.90 -51.99 11.43
CA PHE A 178 -11.24 -51.59 11.02
C PHE A 178 -11.81 -52.50 9.93
N SER A 179 -10.98 -53.20 9.15
CA SER A 179 -11.45 -54.15 8.15
C SER A 179 -12.08 -55.42 8.73
N GLN A 180 -11.86 -55.66 10.03
CA GLN A 180 -12.45 -56.78 10.77
C GLN A 180 -13.78 -56.46 11.47
N MET A 181 -14.23 -55.20 11.39
CA MET A 181 -15.49 -54.74 11.99
C MET A 181 -16.55 -54.50 10.91
N ASP A 182 -17.66 -55.18 10.98
CA ASP A 182 -18.78 -55.14 10.03
C ASP A 182 -19.52 -53.78 9.94
N THR A 183 -19.27 -52.83 10.85
CA THR A 183 -19.91 -51.52 10.85
C THR A 183 -18.91 -50.42 11.26
N LEU A 184 -18.53 -49.57 10.33
CA LEU A 184 -17.74 -48.37 10.59
C LEU A 184 -18.63 -47.23 11.11
N PRO A 185 -18.27 -46.51 12.20
CA PRO A 185 -18.98 -45.29 12.61
C PRO A 185 -18.89 -44.20 11.50
N THR A 186 -19.99 -43.48 11.31
CA THR A 186 -20.12 -42.43 10.25
C THR A 186 -19.03 -41.37 10.30
N SER A 187 -18.54 -41.04 11.50
CA SER A 187 -17.41 -40.12 11.72
C SER A 187 -16.10 -40.61 11.12
N THR A 188 -15.86 -41.95 11.14
CA THR A 188 -14.65 -42.56 10.58
C THR A 188 -14.67 -42.55 9.05
N THR A 189 -15.86 -42.73 8.46
CA THR A 189 -16.03 -42.65 7.00
C THR A 189 -15.76 -41.26 6.45
N ILE A 190 -16.18 -40.22 7.13
CA ILE A 190 -15.90 -38.82 6.78
C ILE A 190 -14.38 -38.52 6.86
N LEU A 191 -13.73 -38.99 7.92
CA LEU A 191 -12.29 -38.83 8.12
C LEU A 191 -11.45 -39.55 7.04
N LEU A 192 -11.86 -40.77 6.67
CA LEU A 192 -11.22 -41.53 5.57
C LEU A 192 -11.46 -40.86 4.21
N GLY A 193 -12.63 -40.28 3.97
CA GLY A 193 -12.89 -39.47 2.76
C GLY A 193 -11.96 -38.26 2.62
N ILE A 194 -11.77 -37.54 3.70
CA ILE A 194 -10.83 -36.39 3.74
C ILE A 194 -9.39 -36.85 3.55
N SER A 195 -8.98 -37.95 4.20
CA SER A 195 -7.63 -38.53 4.05
C SER A 195 -7.34 -38.96 2.62
N ASN A 196 -8.30 -39.62 1.95
CA ASN A 196 -8.16 -40.00 0.55
C ASN A 196 -8.12 -38.81 -0.41
N PHE A 197 -8.90 -37.75 -0.12
CA PHE A 197 -8.87 -36.50 -0.90
C PHE A 197 -7.50 -35.81 -0.83
N VAL A 198 -6.89 -35.77 0.36
CA VAL A 198 -5.55 -35.20 0.56
C VAL A 198 -4.48 -36.04 -0.13
N LYS A 199 -4.58 -37.36 -0.10
CA LYS A 199 -3.64 -38.27 -0.76
C LYS A 199 -3.69 -38.26 -2.30
N ASN A 200 -4.88 -38.01 -2.87
CA ASN A 200 -5.08 -38.12 -4.33
C ASN A 200 -4.85 -36.78 -5.08
N LYS A 201 -4.58 -35.70 -4.35
CA LYS A 201 -4.41 -34.35 -4.93
C LYS A 201 -3.04 -33.73 -4.63
N TRP A 202 -2.12 -34.55 -4.10
CA TRP A 202 -0.69 -34.24 -3.91
C TRP A 202 0.21 -35.20 -4.63
#